data_e931769c2051f13948d75d9183d189af
#
_entry.id   e931769c2051f13948d75d9183d189af
#
_cell.length_a   1.000
_cell.length_b   1.000
_cell.length_c   1.000
_cell.angle_alpha   90.00
_cell.angle_beta   90.00
_cell.angle_gamma   90.00
#
_symmetry.space_group_name_H-M   'P 1'
#
loop_
_entity.id
_entity.type
_entity.pdbx_description
1 polymer ?
#
loop_
_entity_poly.entity_id
_entity_poly.type
_entity_poly.pdbx_seq_one_letter_code
_entity_poly.pdbx_strand_id
1 'polypeptide(L)'
;MSMNISGLGNTYNGVNTNSKQYKALKEKGWLSGVIQNEAMMSPEEKMIYEIFGGRDTIVKNLMKQFNSDGDLLNANGVAGMDVTSKGTSWQKLTIVSEEYRQKMFDNVKREFIKENGISNGDTTKRSDIFKEYQLSVNKDKRLSGTWTLEQYEGQYRAAMYAAVKSANPNWKPGQKFDTSILDNVARESVEAMLVKNGNRLVRNSIDVSV
;
A
#
# COMPACT_ATOMS: atom_id res chain seq x y z
N MET A 1 5.40 26.29 31.01
CA MET A 1 5.99 27.45 30.32
C MET A 1 5.72 27.28 28.82
N SER A 2 4.86 28.14 28.29
CA SER A 2 4.53 28.14 26.84
C SER A 2 5.63 28.90 26.13
N MET A 3 6.49 28.21 25.36
CA MET A 3 7.49 28.88 24.53
C MET A 3 6.79 29.54 23.34
N ASN A 4 6.81 30.83 23.31
CA ASN A 4 6.30 31.65 22.23
C ASN A 4 7.29 31.62 21.06
N ILE A 5 6.99 30.84 20.03
CA ILE A 5 7.86 30.64 18.84
C ILE A 5 7.59 31.76 17.78
N SER A 6 7.34 32.97 18.21
CA SER A 6 7.04 34.11 17.32
C SER A 6 8.27 34.81 16.68
N GLY A 7 9.48 34.25 16.82
CA GLY A 7 10.72 34.86 16.36
C GLY A 7 11.45 34.19 15.20
N LEU A 8 10.93 33.12 14.63
CA LEU A 8 11.55 32.47 13.46
C LEU A 8 11.03 33.11 12.17
N GLY A 9 11.77 34.11 11.67
CA GLY A 9 11.49 34.77 10.42
C GLY A 9 11.32 33.77 9.26
N ASN A 10 10.41 34.08 8.34
CA ASN A 10 9.93 33.32 7.20
C ASN A 10 11.00 33.07 6.08
N THR A 11 12.25 32.82 6.40
CA THR A 11 13.30 32.65 5.39
C THR A 11 13.93 31.26 5.48
N TYR A 12 13.25 30.29 4.91
CA TYR A 12 13.91 29.10 4.39
C TYR A 12 14.37 29.43 2.96
N ASN A 13 15.69 29.48 2.71
CA ASN A 13 16.24 29.77 1.39
C ASN A 13 15.73 28.74 0.35
N GLY A 14 14.82 29.19 -0.53
CA GLY A 14 14.26 28.36 -1.60
C GLY A 14 13.16 27.38 -1.18
N VAL A 15 12.57 27.52 0.03
CA VAL A 15 11.35 26.80 0.44
C VAL A 15 10.15 27.74 0.36
N ASN A 16 9.15 27.38 -0.43
CA ASN A 16 7.88 28.11 -0.46
C ASN A 16 7.01 27.75 0.74
N THR A 17 7.08 28.58 1.79
CA THR A 17 6.32 28.39 3.03
C THR A 17 4.80 28.57 2.87
N ASN A 18 4.36 29.14 1.77
CA ASN A 18 2.94 29.29 1.43
C ASN A 18 2.38 28.06 0.70
N SER A 19 3.22 27.13 0.26
CA SER A 19 2.80 25.93 -0.46
C SER A 19 1.93 25.03 0.42
N LYS A 20 1.04 24.26 -0.19
CA LYS A 20 0.21 23.28 0.51
C LYS A 20 1.06 22.17 1.14
N GLN A 21 2.15 21.77 0.48
CA GLN A 21 3.10 20.77 1.00
C GLN A 21 3.74 21.25 2.32
N TYR A 22 4.21 22.51 2.37
CA TYR A 22 4.79 23.04 3.59
C TYR A 22 3.77 23.11 4.74
N LYS A 23 2.54 23.55 4.44
CA LYS A 23 1.46 23.60 5.42
C LYS A 23 1.12 22.21 5.96
N ALA A 24 1.01 21.22 5.08
CA ALA A 24 0.76 19.83 5.46
C ALA A 24 1.89 19.24 6.33
N LEU A 25 3.16 19.52 5.96
CA LEU A 25 4.33 19.12 6.74
C LEU A 25 4.30 19.72 8.17
N LYS A 26 3.90 20.99 8.28
CA LYS A 26 3.73 21.68 9.57
C LYS A 26 2.60 21.05 10.40
N GLU A 27 1.44 20.83 9.78
CA GLU A 27 0.26 20.22 10.43
C GLU A 27 0.55 18.80 10.97
N LYS A 28 1.37 18.01 10.25
CA LYS A 28 1.82 16.69 10.72
C LYS A 28 2.89 16.75 11.83
N GLY A 29 3.35 17.93 12.23
CA GLY A 29 4.37 18.10 13.26
C GLY A 29 5.79 17.77 12.82
N TRP A 30 6.00 17.40 11.54
CA TRP A 30 7.33 17.00 11.04
C TRP A 30 8.34 18.14 11.07
N LEU A 31 7.90 19.37 10.81
CA LEU A 31 8.74 20.54 10.91
C LEU A 31 9.23 20.78 12.35
N SER A 32 8.36 20.57 13.33
CA SER A 32 8.74 20.67 14.75
C SER A 32 9.78 19.62 15.11
N GLY A 33 9.66 18.40 14.60
CA GLY A 33 10.65 17.34 14.78
C GLY A 33 12.02 17.71 14.21
N VAL A 34 12.07 18.29 13.02
CA VAL A 34 13.34 18.78 12.40
C VAL A 34 13.98 19.85 13.28
N ILE A 35 13.21 20.82 13.77
CA ILE A 35 13.72 21.91 14.62
C ILE A 35 14.23 21.36 15.97
N GLN A 36 13.51 20.42 16.57
CA GLN A 36 13.93 19.81 17.84
C GLN A 36 15.22 18.99 17.67
N ASN A 37 15.31 18.19 16.61
CA ASN A 37 16.54 17.43 16.32
C ASN A 37 17.75 18.35 16.14
N GLU A 38 17.61 19.42 15.37
CA GLU A 38 18.68 20.42 15.18
C GLU A 38 19.09 21.07 16.49
N ALA A 39 18.14 21.37 17.39
CA ALA A 39 18.44 21.96 18.69
C ALA A 39 19.23 21.02 19.63
N MET A 40 19.13 19.72 19.41
CA MET A 40 19.84 18.67 20.21
C MET A 40 21.20 18.29 19.64
N MET A 41 21.58 18.76 18.43
CA MET A 41 22.86 18.42 17.79
C MET A 41 24.05 19.06 18.52
N SER A 42 25.14 18.31 18.62
CA SER A 42 26.44 18.82 19.04
C SER A 42 27.00 19.84 18.00
N PRO A 43 28.01 20.64 18.35
CA PRO A 43 28.65 21.56 17.39
C PRO A 43 29.18 20.86 16.14
N GLU A 44 29.77 19.67 16.28
CA GLU A 44 30.31 18.88 15.18
C GLU A 44 29.17 18.34 14.28
N GLU A 45 28.10 17.83 14.88
CA GLU A 45 26.93 17.36 14.14
C GLU A 45 26.27 18.51 13.37
N LYS A 46 26.17 19.72 13.96
CA LYS A 46 25.64 20.90 13.27
C LYS A 46 26.49 21.29 12.07
N MET A 47 27.81 21.23 12.20
CA MET A 47 28.71 21.53 11.08
C MET A 47 28.49 20.56 9.93
N ILE A 48 28.39 19.26 10.19
CA ILE A 48 28.09 18.23 9.18
C ILE A 48 26.71 18.46 8.58
N TYR A 49 25.71 18.74 9.41
CA TYR A 49 24.35 19.04 8.98
C TYR A 49 24.28 20.21 8.00
N GLU A 50 24.99 21.30 8.29
CA GLU A 50 25.06 22.48 7.40
C GLU A 50 25.79 22.19 6.08
N ILE A 51 26.85 21.37 6.10
CA ILE A 51 27.56 20.93 4.88
C ILE A 51 26.60 20.20 3.93
N PHE A 52 25.65 19.41 4.45
CA PHE A 52 24.62 18.72 3.67
C PHE A 52 23.39 19.59 3.35
N GLY A 53 23.46 20.90 3.58
CA GLY A 53 22.44 21.89 3.23
C GLY A 53 21.40 22.13 4.34
N GLY A 54 21.68 21.67 5.55
CA GLY A 54 20.96 22.02 6.76
C GLY A 54 19.45 21.75 6.73
N ARG A 55 18.74 22.54 7.50
CA ARG A 55 17.27 22.46 7.65
C ARG A 55 16.54 22.58 6.32
N ASP A 56 16.99 23.48 5.43
CA ASP A 56 16.32 23.74 4.15
C ASP A 56 16.26 22.49 3.26
N THR A 57 17.36 21.74 3.21
CA THR A 57 17.44 20.51 2.42
C THR A 57 16.52 19.44 2.99
N ILE A 58 16.49 19.25 4.31
CA ILE A 58 15.60 18.29 4.95
C ILE A 58 14.14 18.67 4.71
N VAL A 59 13.77 19.94 4.91
CA VAL A 59 12.40 20.43 4.68
C VAL A 59 11.99 20.22 3.21
N LYS A 60 12.86 20.55 2.24
CA LYS A 60 12.60 20.30 0.81
C LYS A 60 12.37 18.81 0.53
N ASN A 61 13.17 17.94 1.13
CA ASN A 61 13.01 16.49 0.94
C ASN A 61 11.74 15.95 1.59
N LEU A 62 11.38 16.43 2.77
CA LEU A 62 10.11 16.07 3.41
C LEU A 62 8.90 16.57 2.61
N MET A 63 8.98 17.77 2.03
CA MET A 63 7.91 18.30 1.16
C MET A 63 7.67 17.45 -0.09
N LYS A 64 8.68 16.75 -0.61
CA LYS A 64 8.51 15.80 -1.73
C LYS A 64 7.63 14.60 -1.40
N GLN A 65 7.39 14.33 -0.12
CA GLN A 65 6.47 13.29 0.31
C GLN A 65 4.99 13.69 0.18
N PHE A 66 4.71 14.92 -0.24
CA PHE A 66 3.37 15.44 -0.47
C PHE A 66 3.18 15.84 -1.94
N ASN A 67 1.97 15.64 -2.47
CA ASN A 67 1.61 16.16 -3.78
C ASN A 67 1.39 17.69 -3.74
N SER A 68 1.08 18.29 -4.89
CA SER A 68 0.79 19.74 -5.01
C SER A 68 -0.39 20.19 -4.16
N ASP A 69 -1.28 19.28 -3.78
CA ASP A 69 -2.46 19.56 -2.95
C ASP A 69 -2.19 19.42 -1.44
N GLY A 70 -0.98 19.00 -1.06
CA GLY A 70 -0.59 18.77 0.32
C GLY A 70 -0.99 17.39 0.85
N ASP A 71 -1.41 16.47 -0.01
CA ASP A 71 -1.71 15.10 0.41
C ASP A 71 -0.43 14.28 0.52
N LEU A 72 -0.31 13.51 1.59
CA LEU A 72 0.79 12.58 1.79
C LEU A 72 0.75 11.47 0.70
N LEU A 73 1.90 11.21 0.11
CA LEU A 73 2.11 10.15 -0.87
C LEU A 73 2.56 8.87 -0.17
N ASN A 74 2.08 7.72 -0.63
CA ASN A 74 2.64 6.42 -0.24
C ASN A 74 3.97 6.15 -0.96
N ALA A 75 4.60 5.01 -0.67
CA ALA A 75 5.86 4.60 -1.32
C ALA A 75 5.78 4.51 -2.85
N ASN A 76 4.59 4.33 -3.41
CA ASN A 76 4.35 4.29 -4.86
C ASN A 76 4.02 5.67 -5.45
N GLY A 77 4.09 6.75 -4.67
CA GLY A 77 3.77 8.11 -5.11
C GLY A 77 2.26 8.38 -5.28
N VAL A 78 1.40 7.61 -4.60
CA VAL A 78 -0.07 7.74 -4.68
C VAL A 78 -0.61 8.42 -3.43
N ALA A 79 -1.39 9.49 -3.62
CA ALA A 79 -2.08 10.19 -2.54
C ALA A 79 -3.35 9.46 -2.08
N GLY A 80 -3.82 9.77 -0.85
CA GLY A 80 -5.06 9.22 -0.30
C GLY A 80 -4.92 7.83 0.31
N MET A 81 -3.69 7.33 0.46
CA MET A 81 -3.37 6.03 1.05
C MET A 81 -2.94 6.13 2.52
N ASP A 82 -2.98 7.32 3.11
CA ASP A 82 -2.66 7.53 4.53
C ASP A 82 -3.80 7.01 5.42
N VAL A 83 -3.49 6.07 6.30
CA VAL A 83 -4.42 5.44 7.25
C VAL A 83 -4.24 5.92 8.70
N THR A 84 -3.26 6.76 8.97
CA THR A 84 -2.83 7.12 10.34
C THR A 84 -3.93 7.74 11.20
N SER A 85 -4.92 8.40 10.58
CA SER A 85 -6.05 9.03 11.28
C SER A 85 -7.40 8.35 11.03
N LYS A 86 -7.44 7.20 10.33
CA LYS A 86 -8.70 6.62 9.80
C LYS A 86 -9.20 5.40 10.59
N GLY A 87 -8.45 4.90 11.57
CA GLY A 87 -8.76 3.63 12.21
C GLY A 87 -8.98 2.53 11.17
N THR A 88 -10.05 1.75 11.29
CA THR A 88 -10.39 0.66 10.34
C THR A 88 -11.54 1.01 9.39
N SER A 89 -12.04 2.25 9.40
CA SER A 89 -13.22 2.66 8.61
C SER A 89 -13.06 2.49 7.08
N TRP A 90 -11.82 2.43 6.60
CA TRP A 90 -11.49 2.20 5.20
C TRP A 90 -11.52 0.72 4.80
N GLN A 91 -11.48 -0.22 5.79
CA GLN A 91 -11.56 -1.67 5.57
C GLN A 91 -12.99 -2.08 5.28
N LYS A 92 -13.52 -1.67 4.14
CA LYS A 92 -14.85 -2.02 3.66
C LYS A 92 -14.79 -2.52 2.23
N LEU A 93 -15.65 -3.47 1.90
CA LEU A 93 -15.77 -3.97 0.54
C LEU A 93 -16.43 -2.93 -0.37
N THR A 94 -15.83 -2.69 -1.53
CA THR A 94 -16.33 -1.84 -2.58
C THR A 94 -16.22 -2.53 -3.94
N ILE A 95 -16.78 -1.91 -4.98
CA ILE A 95 -16.67 -2.45 -6.33
C ILE A 95 -15.25 -2.19 -6.85
N VAL A 96 -14.59 -3.26 -7.29
CA VAL A 96 -13.35 -3.23 -8.07
C VAL A 96 -13.69 -3.71 -9.47
N SER A 97 -13.22 -3.01 -10.51
CA SER A 97 -13.51 -3.38 -11.89
C SER A 97 -12.97 -4.76 -12.25
N GLU A 98 -13.61 -5.39 -13.21
CA GLU A 98 -13.20 -6.70 -13.70
C GLU A 98 -11.77 -6.70 -14.22
N GLU A 99 -11.34 -5.63 -14.89
CA GLU A 99 -9.98 -5.47 -15.40
C GLU A 99 -8.92 -5.69 -14.31
N TYR A 100 -9.07 -5.02 -13.14
CA TYR A 100 -8.07 -5.15 -12.07
C TYR A 100 -8.18 -6.48 -11.33
N ARG A 101 -9.36 -7.06 -11.23
CA ARG A 101 -9.53 -8.42 -10.70
C ARG A 101 -8.85 -9.46 -11.60
N GLN A 102 -8.97 -9.29 -12.93
CA GLN A 102 -8.28 -10.16 -13.91
C GLN A 102 -6.76 -9.99 -13.83
N LYS A 103 -6.24 -8.76 -13.86
CA LYS A 103 -4.81 -8.49 -13.69
C LYS A 103 -4.26 -9.13 -12.40
N MET A 104 -5.02 -9.05 -11.31
CA MET A 104 -4.61 -9.65 -10.04
C MET A 104 -4.66 -11.17 -10.09
N PHE A 105 -5.69 -11.77 -10.69
CA PHE A 105 -5.79 -13.21 -10.88
C PHE A 105 -4.60 -13.75 -11.68
N ASP A 106 -4.28 -13.12 -12.82
CA ASP A 106 -3.17 -13.51 -13.68
C ASP A 106 -1.82 -13.39 -12.97
N ASN A 107 -1.66 -12.32 -12.19
CA ASN A 107 -0.46 -12.14 -11.37
C ASN A 107 -0.32 -13.23 -10.29
N VAL A 108 -1.40 -13.55 -9.58
CA VAL A 108 -1.41 -14.62 -8.57
C VAL A 108 -1.08 -15.97 -9.19
N LYS A 109 -1.70 -16.30 -10.35
CA LYS A 109 -1.42 -17.56 -11.09
C LYS A 109 0.05 -17.64 -11.48
N ARG A 110 0.58 -16.59 -12.07
CA ARG A 110 1.99 -16.49 -12.48
C ARG A 110 2.95 -16.67 -11.29
N GLU A 111 2.71 -15.96 -10.18
CA GLU A 111 3.55 -16.06 -8.98
C GLU A 111 3.42 -17.44 -8.34
N PHE A 112 2.22 -17.98 -8.26
CA PHE A 112 1.99 -19.31 -7.69
C PHE A 112 2.75 -20.39 -8.45
N ILE A 113 2.77 -20.32 -9.79
CA ILE A 113 3.56 -21.23 -10.64
C ILE A 113 5.06 -21.03 -10.39
N LYS A 114 5.53 -19.78 -10.52
CA LYS A 114 6.97 -19.44 -10.38
C LYS A 114 7.56 -19.88 -9.06
N GLU A 115 6.80 -19.71 -7.99
CA GLU A 115 7.25 -19.92 -6.61
C GLU A 115 6.76 -21.25 -6.01
N ASN A 116 6.15 -22.11 -6.84
CA ASN A 116 5.58 -23.39 -6.38
C ASN A 116 4.64 -23.23 -5.17
N GLY A 117 3.78 -22.23 -5.19
CA GLY A 117 2.81 -21.95 -4.13
C GLY A 117 3.35 -21.21 -2.91
N ILE A 118 4.64 -20.92 -2.83
CA ILE A 118 5.20 -20.03 -1.80
C ILE A 118 5.01 -18.58 -2.24
N SER A 119 4.93 -17.65 -1.28
CA SER A 119 5.05 -16.22 -1.54
C SER A 119 6.41 -15.76 -1.02
N ASN A 120 7.37 -15.50 -1.90
CA ASN A 120 8.76 -15.28 -1.51
C ASN A 120 9.29 -13.87 -1.75
N GLY A 121 8.40 -12.92 -2.03
CA GLY A 121 8.76 -11.52 -1.89
C GLY A 121 9.03 -10.71 -3.14
N ASP A 122 8.99 -11.23 -4.37
CA ASP A 122 8.94 -10.37 -5.57
C ASP A 122 7.53 -9.80 -5.75
N THR A 123 7.30 -8.66 -5.12
CA THR A 123 6.01 -7.96 -5.15
C THR A 123 5.93 -6.86 -6.21
N THR A 124 6.90 -6.75 -7.11
CA THR A 124 6.99 -5.63 -8.07
C THR A 124 5.72 -5.52 -8.92
N LYS A 125 5.33 -6.57 -9.64
CA LYS A 125 4.12 -6.56 -10.47
C LYS A 125 2.83 -6.42 -9.66
N ARG A 126 2.78 -7.01 -8.48
CA ARG A 126 1.69 -6.81 -7.53
C ARG A 126 1.53 -5.33 -7.18
N SER A 127 2.62 -4.68 -6.84
CA SER A 127 2.65 -3.24 -6.52
C SER A 127 2.22 -2.37 -7.70
N ASP A 128 2.63 -2.73 -8.92
CA ASP A 128 2.23 -2.02 -10.14
C ASP A 128 0.71 -2.10 -10.35
N ILE A 129 0.10 -3.29 -10.20
CA ILE A 129 -1.35 -3.49 -10.31
C ILE A 129 -2.09 -2.63 -9.28
N PHE A 130 -1.64 -2.62 -8.03
CA PHE A 130 -2.24 -1.77 -7.00
C PHE A 130 -2.10 -0.29 -7.33
N LYS A 131 -0.93 0.14 -7.77
CA LYS A 131 -0.69 1.53 -8.18
C LYS A 131 -1.60 1.95 -9.33
N GLU A 132 -1.68 1.14 -10.38
CA GLU A 132 -2.58 1.39 -11.52
C GLU A 132 -4.03 1.50 -11.07
N TYR A 133 -4.50 0.56 -10.24
CA TYR A 133 -5.84 0.61 -9.67
C TYR A 133 -6.07 1.89 -8.88
N GLN A 134 -5.16 2.23 -7.95
CA GLN A 134 -5.27 3.42 -7.11
C GLN A 134 -5.33 4.71 -7.92
N LEU A 135 -4.61 4.78 -9.04
CA LEU A 135 -4.62 5.93 -9.94
C LEU A 135 -5.87 5.99 -10.83
N SER A 136 -6.53 4.86 -11.10
CA SER A 136 -7.74 4.78 -11.92
C SER A 136 -9.02 5.20 -11.18
N VAL A 137 -8.98 5.28 -9.85
CA VAL A 137 -10.16 5.59 -9.03
C VAL A 137 -9.99 6.90 -8.25
N ASN A 138 -11.12 7.49 -7.84
CA ASN A 138 -11.12 8.67 -6.98
C ASN A 138 -10.38 8.42 -5.66
N LYS A 139 -9.72 9.45 -5.15
CA LYS A 139 -8.88 9.42 -3.96
C LYS A 139 -9.57 8.78 -2.73
N ASP A 140 -10.84 9.08 -2.51
CA ASP A 140 -11.65 8.58 -1.39
C ASP A 140 -11.93 7.06 -1.46
N LYS A 141 -11.85 6.47 -2.66
CA LYS A 141 -12.10 5.04 -2.91
C LYS A 141 -10.82 4.19 -2.91
N ARG A 142 -9.64 4.81 -2.97
CA ARG A 142 -8.37 4.10 -3.13
C ARG A 142 -8.11 3.08 -2.03
N LEU A 143 -8.25 3.47 -0.77
CA LEU A 143 -8.02 2.57 0.37
C LEU A 143 -9.00 1.39 0.38
N SER A 144 -10.31 1.66 0.29
CA SER A 144 -11.31 0.60 0.33
C SER A 144 -11.22 -0.33 -0.88
N GLY A 145 -10.89 0.22 -2.04
CA GLY A 145 -10.68 -0.60 -3.24
C GLY A 145 -9.42 -1.45 -3.18
N THR A 146 -8.32 -0.91 -2.66
CA THR A 146 -7.09 -1.68 -2.39
C THR A 146 -7.39 -2.82 -1.44
N TRP A 147 -8.09 -2.55 -0.32
CA TRP A 147 -8.54 -3.59 0.61
C TRP A 147 -9.37 -4.67 -0.09
N THR A 148 -10.32 -4.27 -0.94
CA THR A 148 -11.17 -5.22 -1.66
C THR A 148 -10.35 -6.07 -2.63
N LEU A 149 -9.41 -5.47 -3.38
CA LEU A 149 -8.56 -6.18 -4.32
C LEU A 149 -7.62 -7.17 -3.60
N GLU A 150 -7.12 -6.83 -2.41
CA GLU A 150 -6.37 -7.75 -1.54
C GLU A 150 -7.23 -8.96 -1.09
N GLN A 151 -8.52 -8.76 -0.83
CA GLN A 151 -9.41 -9.87 -0.52
C GLN A 151 -9.54 -10.83 -1.71
N TYR A 152 -9.72 -10.31 -2.94
CA TYR A 152 -9.73 -11.13 -4.16
C TYR A 152 -8.41 -11.87 -4.34
N GLU A 153 -7.27 -11.20 -4.20
CA GLU A 153 -5.94 -11.81 -4.28
C GLU A 153 -5.81 -13.03 -3.37
N GLY A 154 -6.21 -12.89 -2.10
CA GLY A 154 -6.19 -13.98 -1.13
C GLY A 154 -7.06 -15.17 -1.55
N GLN A 155 -8.26 -14.91 -2.10
CA GLN A 155 -9.17 -15.97 -2.55
C GLN A 155 -8.66 -16.67 -3.82
N TYR A 156 -8.05 -15.95 -4.76
CA TYR A 156 -7.41 -16.54 -5.93
C TYR A 156 -6.26 -17.46 -5.54
N ARG A 157 -5.40 -17.02 -4.63
CA ARG A 157 -4.29 -17.85 -4.11
C ARG A 157 -4.80 -19.10 -3.40
N ALA A 158 -5.84 -18.97 -2.58
CA ALA A 158 -6.48 -20.10 -1.89
C ALA A 158 -7.11 -21.10 -2.88
N ALA A 159 -7.68 -20.61 -3.99
CA ALA A 159 -8.23 -21.46 -5.04
C ALA A 159 -7.16 -22.31 -5.72
N MET A 160 -6.03 -21.67 -6.09
CA MET A 160 -4.91 -22.39 -6.71
C MET A 160 -4.30 -23.42 -5.77
N TYR A 161 -4.12 -23.04 -4.51
CA TYR A 161 -3.67 -23.98 -3.47
C TYR A 161 -4.60 -25.20 -3.35
N ALA A 162 -5.91 -24.97 -3.31
CA ALA A 162 -6.90 -26.03 -3.19
C ALA A 162 -6.89 -26.96 -4.43
N ALA A 163 -6.75 -26.40 -5.63
CA ALA A 163 -6.66 -27.19 -6.86
C ALA A 163 -5.45 -28.14 -6.85
N VAL A 164 -4.27 -27.62 -6.51
CA VAL A 164 -3.05 -28.45 -6.44
C VAL A 164 -3.17 -29.49 -5.33
N LYS A 165 -3.70 -29.12 -4.17
CA LYS A 165 -3.93 -30.07 -3.06
C LYS A 165 -4.94 -31.16 -3.40
N SER A 166 -5.99 -30.85 -4.14
CA SER A 166 -6.96 -31.84 -4.61
C SER A 166 -6.33 -32.85 -5.55
N ALA A 167 -5.48 -32.39 -6.46
CA ALA A 167 -4.78 -33.26 -7.41
C ALA A 167 -3.63 -34.07 -6.74
N ASN A 168 -2.98 -33.49 -5.74
CA ASN A 168 -1.90 -34.15 -4.98
C ASN A 168 -2.03 -33.82 -3.49
N PRO A 169 -2.73 -34.62 -2.70
CA PRO A 169 -2.93 -34.38 -1.27
C PRO A 169 -1.65 -34.26 -0.44
N ASN A 170 -0.56 -34.90 -0.89
CA ASN A 170 0.73 -34.86 -0.21
C ASN A 170 1.61 -33.66 -0.59
N TRP A 171 1.23 -32.90 -1.63
CA TRP A 171 1.98 -31.71 -2.06
C TRP A 171 2.05 -30.68 -0.94
N LYS A 172 3.23 -30.04 -0.84
CA LYS A 172 3.46 -28.90 0.07
C LYS A 172 3.99 -27.71 -0.73
N PRO A 173 3.66 -26.46 -0.34
CA PRO A 173 4.25 -25.28 -0.95
C PRO A 173 5.78 -25.40 -1.02
N GLY A 174 6.35 -24.95 -2.14
CA GLY A 174 7.77 -25.10 -2.47
C GLY A 174 8.11 -26.33 -3.27
N GLN A 175 7.24 -27.33 -3.30
CA GLN A 175 7.45 -28.52 -4.14
C GLN A 175 6.88 -28.26 -5.54
N LYS A 176 7.58 -28.78 -6.57
CA LYS A 176 7.07 -28.74 -7.95
C LYS A 176 5.74 -29.46 -8.06
N PHE A 177 4.89 -28.99 -8.92
CA PHE A 177 3.60 -29.58 -9.25
C PHE A 177 3.32 -29.46 -10.77
N ASP A 178 2.37 -30.22 -11.28
CA ASP A 178 1.91 -30.07 -12.66
C ASP A 178 1.09 -28.77 -12.79
N THR A 179 1.65 -27.80 -13.52
CA THR A 179 1.04 -26.47 -13.67
C THR A 179 -0.26 -26.48 -14.47
N SER A 180 -0.51 -27.53 -15.28
CA SER A 180 -1.77 -27.69 -16.03
C SER A 180 -3.00 -27.83 -15.13
N ILE A 181 -2.82 -28.23 -13.87
CA ILE A 181 -3.87 -28.25 -12.84
C ILE A 181 -4.53 -26.88 -12.70
N LEU A 182 -3.73 -25.81 -12.83
CA LEU A 182 -4.22 -24.43 -12.67
C LEU A 182 -4.98 -23.92 -13.91
N ASP A 183 -4.96 -24.64 -15.05
CA ASP A 183 -5.74 -24.25 -16.23
C ASP A 183 -7.24 -24.46 -16.02
N ASN A 184 -7.59 -25.30 -15.07
CA ASN A 184 -8.97 -25.52 -14.64
C ASN A 184 -9.47 -24.52 -13.58
N VAL A 185 -8.60 -23.63 -13.10
CA VAL A 185 -8.97 -22.58 -12.14
C VAL A 185 -9.33 -21.32 -12.91
N ALA A 186 -10.63 -21.10 -13.12
CA ALA A 186 -11.15 -19.89 -13.75
C ALA A 186 -11.47 -18.82 -12.69
N ARG A 187 -11.12 -17.56 -12.98
CA ARG A 187 -11.40 -16.42 -12.11
C ARG A 187 -12.88 -16.33 -11.75
N GLU A 188 -13.75 -16.41 -12.78
CA GLU A 188 -15.20 -16.31 -12.64
C GLU A 188 -15.76 -17.38 -11.71
N SER A 189 -15.26 -18.60 -11.82
CA SER A 189 -15.67 -19.71 -10.95
C SER A 189 -15.28 -19.47 -9.49
N VAL A 190 -14.10 -18.90 -9.26
CA VAL A 190 -13.67 -18.52 -7.90
C VAL A 190 -14.57 -17.42 -7.36
N GLU A 191 -14.81 -16.38 -8.14
CA GLU A 191 -15.62 -15.21 -7.73
C GLU A 191 -17.09 -15.57 -7.48
N ALA A 192 -17.67 -16.48 -8.25
CA ALA A 192 -19.04 -16.95 -8.08
C ALA A 192 -19.29 -17.64 -6.73
N MET A 193 -18.23 -18.20 -6.12
CA MET A 193 -18.31 -18.82 -4.80
C MET A 193 -18.10 -17.83 -3.65
N LEU A 194 -17.82 -16.56 -3.91
CA LEU A 194 -17.51 -15.58 -2.87
C LEU A 194 -18.76 -14.93 -2.33
N VAL A 195 -18.85 -14.87 -1.02
CA VAL A 195 -19.88 -14.13 -0.27
C VAL A 195 -19.24 -13.10 0.64
N LYS A 196 -19.97 -12.03 0.92
CA LYS A 196 -19.55 -11.01 1.88
C LYS A 196 -19.82 -11.50 3.30
N ASN A 197 -18.79 -11.45 4.13
CA ASN A 197 -18.89 -11.67 5.57
C ASN A 197 -18.26 -10.44 6.27
N GLY A 198 -19.11 -9.50 6.68
CA GLY A 198 -18.67 -8.19 7.18
C GLY A 198 -17.87 -7.44 6.12
N ASN A 199 -16.63 -7.12 6.43
CA ASN A 199 -15.69 -6.42 5.54
C ASN A 199 -14.75 -7.37 4.76
N ARG A 200 -15.06 -8.66 4.70
CA ARG A 200 -14.25 -9.68 4.02
C ARG A 200 -15.04 -10.41 2.93
N LEU A 201 -14.31 -10.89 1.93
CA LEU A 201 -14.78 -11.89 0.98
C LEU A 201 -14.36 -13.28 1.50
N VAL A 202 -15.31 -14.18 1.63
CA VAL A 202 -15.07 -15.55 2.05
C VAL A 202 -15.72 -16.50 1.04
N ARG A 203 -15.19 -17.72 0.90
CA ARG A 203 -15.87 -18.76 0.13
C ARG A 203 -17.11 -19.20 0.88
N ASN A 204 -18.20 -19.32 0.15
CA ASN A 204 -19.36 -20.06 0.61
C ASN A 204 -18.96 -21.54 0.62
N SER A 205 -18.72 -22.10 1.80
CA SER A 205 -18.61 -23.55 1.95
C SER A 205 -20.02 -24.09 1.79
N ILE A 206 -20.36 -24.52 0.59
CA ILE A 206 -21.48 -25.46 0.43
C ILE A 206 -20.96 -26.74 1.07
N ASP A 207 -21.41 -27.06 2.28
CA ASP A 207 -21.28 -28.38 2.83
C ASP A 207 -22.07 -29.33 1.89
N VAL A 208 -21.36 -29.91 0.96
CA VAL A 208 -21.86 -31.07 0.24
C VAL A 208 -21.68 -32.22 1.21
N SER A 209 -22.62 -32.34 2.14
CA SER A 209 -22.85 -33.60 2.87
C SER A 209 -23.33 -34.61 1.83
N VAL A 210 -22.43 -35.47 1.37
CA VAL A 210 -22.78 -36.68 0.61
C VAL A 210 -22.98 -37.81 1.59
#